data_cbb3847537b311e0437cc354317f5412
#
_entry.id   cbb3847537b311e0437cc354317f5412
#
_cell.length_a   1.000
_cell.length_b   1.000
_cell.length_c   1.000
_cell.angle_alpha   90.00
_cell.angle_beta   90.00
_cell.angle_gamma   90.00
#
_symmetry.space_group_name_H-M   'P 1'
#
loop_
_entity.id
_entity.type
_entity.pdbx_description
1 polymer ?
#
loop_
_entity_poly.entity_id
_entity_poly.type
_entity_poly.pdbx_seq_one_letter_code
_entity_poly.pdbx_strand_id
1 'polypeptide(L)'
;MTRSYLAPLLGLLLAVSAGCSRETGRLTPDQEQRFAQEGLLHRADNVTFRWTQGAGREGGTWEDRVASIVVTRRSVLIHKNQKVGVEITPDSRRDYEVHRDGQRVRIRAGSGKSAETWSFTPDDDAEAWTQDIRAVIRASAGGPVPQ
;
A
#
# COMPACT_ATOMS: atom_id res chain seq x y z
N MET A 1 52.99 -51.40 2.67
CA MET A 1 51.53 -51.52 2.53
C MET A 1 50.87 -50.24 2.96
N THR A 2 50.67 -49.34 2.02
CA THR A 2 50.11 -48.01 2.25
C THR A 2 48.74 -47.93 1.58
N ARG A 3 47.67 -47.90 2.37
CA ARG A 3 46.31 -47.76 1.86
C ARG A 3 45.94 -46.25 1.84
N SER A 4 45.87 -45.70 0.62
CA SER A 4 45.32 -44.39 0.36
C SER A 4 43.78 -44.44 0.42
N TYR A 5 43.17 -43.66 1.31
CA TYR A 5 41.73 -43.42 1.33
C TYR A 5 41.45 -42.14 0.53
N LEU A 6 40.90 -42.32 -0.66
CA LEU A 6 40.26 -41.24 -1.43
C LEU A 6 38.88 -40.97 -0.84
N ALA A 7 38.71 -39.82 -0.26
CA ALA A 7 37.39 -39.31 0.12
C ALA A 7 36.74 -38.63 -1.08
N PRO A 8 35.49 -38.95 -1.43
CA PRO A 8 34.76 -38.18 -2.44
C PRO A 8 34.24 -36.90 -1.83
N LEU A 9 34.72 -35.75 -2.38
CA LEU A 9 34.11 -34.43 -2.17
C LEU A 9 32.74 -34.43 -2.83
N LEU A 10 31.71 -34.54 -2.00
CA LEU A 10 30.33 -34.32 -2.42
C LEU A 10 30.12 -32.81 -2.51
N GLY A 11 30.29 -32.27 -3.72
CA GLY A 11 29.96 -30.89 -4.03
C GLY A 11 28.43 -30.68 -3.95
N LEU A 12 27.99 -30.07 -2.87
CA LEU A 12 26.61 -29.61 -2.70
C LEU A 12 26.39 -28.38 -3.60
N LEU A 13 25.91 -28.61 -4.82
CA LEU A 13 25.44 -27.55 -5.70
C LEU A 13 24.15 -26.99 -5.08
N LEU A 14 24.26 -25.93 -4.29
CA LEU A 14 23.13 -25.06 -3.95
C LEU A 14 22.68 -24.34 -5.23
N ALA A 15 21.70 -24.90 -5.90
CA ALA A 15 20.96 -24.22 -6.93
C ALA A 15 20.21 -23.06 -6.26
N VAL A 16 20.80 -21.88 -6.28
CA VAL A 16 20.10 -20.63 -6.00
C VAL A 16 19.13 -20.45 -7.17
N SER A 17 17.92 -20.96 -7.00
CA SER A 17 16.78 -20.58 -7.83
C SER A 17 16.54 -19.09 -7.58
N ALA A 18 17.14 -18.23 -8.42
CA ALA A 18 16.70 -16.85 -8.57
C ALA A 18 15.30 -16.91 -9.17
N GLY A 19 14.33 -17.26 -8.34
CA GLY A 19 12.94 -17.03 -8.63
C GLY A 19 12.80 -15.53 -8.82
N CYS A 20 12.43 -15.10 -10.03
CA CYS A 20 11.88 -13.78 -10.23
C CYS A 20 10.61 -13.67 -9.37
N SER A 21 10.79 -13.47 -8.08
CA SER A 21 9.71 -13.02 -7.22
C SER A 21 9.37 -11.63 -7.76
N ARG A 22 8.27 -11.52 -8.49
CA ARG A 22 7.60 -10.25 -8.66
C ARG A 22 7.41 -9.72 -7.24
N GLU A 23 8.25 -8.80 -6.84
CA GLU A 23 8.13 -8.13 -5.56
C GLU A 23 6.88 -7.29 -5.61
N THR A 24 5.81 -7.94 -5.23
CA THR A 24 4.47 -7.41 -5.20
C THR A 24 4.34 -6.55 -3.98
N GLY A 25 4.38 -5.22 -4.15
CA GLY A 25 3.91 -4.24 -3.17
C GLY A 25 4.39 -4.38 -1.71
N ARG A 26 5.45 -5.15 -1.45
CA ARG A 26 5.96 -5.35 -0.08
C ARG A 26 6.50 -4.03 0.47
N LEU A 27 6.08 -3.75 1.69
CA LEU A 27 6.63 -2.64 2.46
C LEU A 27 8.11 -2.91 2.77
N THR A 28 8.89 -1.85 2.84
CA THR A 28 10.28 -1.94 3.32
C THR A 28 10.30 -2.16 4.84
N PRO A 29 11.38 -2.71 5.42
CA PRO A 29 11.52 -2.84 6.87
C PRO A 29 11.32 -1.51 7.62
N ASP A 30 11.81 -0.40 7.06
CA ASP A 30 11.64 0.94 7.65
C ASP A 30 10.18 1.38 7.64
N GLN A 31 9.44 1.08 6.57
CA GLN A 31 8.00 1.35 6.50
C GLN A 31 7.23 0.50 7.53
N GLU A 32 7.55 -0.78 7.65
CA GLU A 32 6.94 -1.68 8.64
C GLU A 32 7.15 -1.15 10.06
N GLN A 33 8.38 -0.74 10.39
CA GLN A 33 8.71 -0.18 11.70
C GLN A 33 7.96 1.14 11.95
N ARG A 34 7.92 2.03 10.96
CA ARG A 34 7.19 3.29 11.06
C ARG A 34 5.71 3.06 11.33
N PHE A 35 5.05 2.18 10.57
CA PHE A 35 3.63 1.93 10.73
C PHE A 35 3.29 1.26 12.07
N ALA A 36 4.16 0.40 12.57
CA ALA A 36 4.01 -0.17 13.92
C ALA A 36 4.06 0.93 14.99
N GLN A 37 4.96 1.92 14.84
CA GLN A 37 5.07 3.05 15.76
C GLN A 37 3.90 4.04 15.65
N GLU A 38 3.35 4.23 14.46
CA GLU A 38 2.19 5.10 14.23
C GLU A 38 0.87 4.49 14.71
N GLY A 39 0.86 3.22 15.09
CA GLY A 39 -0.33 2.48 15.49
C GLY A 39 -1.14 2.01 14.29
N LEU A 40 -0.80 0.83 13.78
CA LEU A 40 -1.47 0.19 12.66
C LEU A 40 -2.95 -0.07 12.98
N LEU A 41 -3.85 0.39 12.11
CA LEU A 41 -5.28 0.18 12.21
C LEU A 41 -5.74 -0.85 11.17
N HIS A 42 -5.37 -0.65 9.91
CA HIS A 42 -5.74 -1.54 8.81
C HIS A 42 -4.55 -1.82 7.91
N ARG A 43 -4.53 -3.03 7.36
CA ARG A 43 -3.58 -3.45 6.33
C ARG A 43 -4.24 -4.44 5.39
N ALA A 44 -4.10 -4.22 4.11
CA ALA A 44 -4.48 -5.16 3.07
C ALA A 44 -3.36 -5.24 2.03
N ASP A 45 -2.92 -6.47 1.74
CA ASP A 45 -1.89 -6.75 0.75
C ASP A 45 -2.50 -7.42 -0.48
N ASN A 46 -1.91 -7.23 -1.65
CA ASN A 46 -2.38 -7.78 -2.93
C ASN A 46 -3.81 -7.36 -3.30
N VAL A 47 -4.19 -6.16 -2.92
CA VAL A 47 -5.54 -5.64 -3.15
C VAL A 47 -5.65 -5.13 -4.59
N THR A 48 -6.79 -5.41 -5.23
CA THR A 48 -7.14 -4.78 -6.49
C THR A 48 -7.36 -3.30 -6.27
N PHE A 49 -6.50 -2.52 -6.87
CA PHE A 49 -6.47 -1.08 -6.74
C PHE A 49 -6.75 -0.45 -8.10
N ARG A 50 -7.61 0.55 -8.12
CA ARG A 50 -7.91 1.35 -9.32
C ARG A 50 -7.53 2.79 -9.06
N TRP A 51 -6.73 3.34 -9.94
CA TRP A 51 -6.42 4.75 -9.99
C TRP A 51 -7.00 5.38 -11.24
N THR A 52 -7.61 6.55 -11.08
CA THR A 52 -8.20 7.33 -12.16
C THR A 52 -7.71 8.76 -12.03
N GLN A 53 -7.24 9.35 -13.12
CA GLN A 53 -6.84 10.74 -13.18
C GLN A 53 -7.71 11.50 -14.17
N GLY A 54 -8.21 12.67 -13.76
CA GLY A 54 -9.02 13.54 -14.58
C GLY A 54 -10.49 13.17 -14.64
N ALA A 55 -11.26 14.05 -15.27
CA ALA A 55 -12.67 13.83 -15.57
C ALA A 55 -12.85 13.86 -17.09
N GLY A 56 -13.52 12.85 -17.66
CA GLY A 56 -13.86 12.78 -19.07
C GLY A 56 -12.96 11.89 -19.92
N ARG A 57 -12.99 12.11 -21.26
CA ARG A 57 -12.34 11.26 -22.26
C ARG A 57 -10.81 11.23 -22.19
N GLU A 58 -10.19 12.20 -21.55
CA GLU A 58 -8.74 12.32 -21.42
C GLU A 58 -8.19 11.72 -20.11
N GLY A 59 -9.06 11.23 -19.23
CA GLY A 59 -8.68 10.58 -17.98
C GLY A 59 -8.17 9.17 -18.22
N GLY A 60 -7.08 8.80 -17.53
CA GLY A 60 -6.57 7.44 -17.50
C GLY A 60 -7.16 6.66 -16.34
N THR A 61 -7.40 5.37 -16.54
CA THR A 61 -7.74 4.44 -15.46
C THR A 61 -6.77 3.27 -15.50
N TRP A 62 -6.15 2.98 -14.37
CA TRP A 62 -5.24 1.85 -14.23
C TRP A 62 -5.71 0.92 -13.12
N GLU A 63 -5.59 -0.37 -13.34
CA GLU A 63 -5.81 -1.41 -12.34
C GLU A 63 -4.49 -2.08 -12.00
N ASP A 64 -4.23 -2.22 -10.71
CA ASP A 64 -3.08 -2.94 -10.19
C ASP A 64 -3.53 -3.92 -9.11
N ARG A 65 -3.15 -5.19 -9.28
CA ARG A 65 -3.55 -6.27 -8.36
C ARG A 65 -2.57 -6.48 -7.20
N VAL A 66 -1.53 -5.67 -7.13
CA VAL A 66 -0.42 -5.86 -6.18
C VAL A 66 -0.17 -4.65 -5.29
N ALA A 67 -1.19 -3.85 -5.05
CA ALA A 67 -1.09 -2.74 -4.10
C ALA A 67 -1.18 -3.26 -2.66
N SER A 68 -0.35 -2.73 -1.79
CA SER A 68 -0.51 -2.81 -0.33
C SER A 68 -1.10 -1.50 0.16
N ILE A 69 -2.13 -1.58 0.98
CA ILE A 69 -2.80 -0.43 1.57
C ILE A 69 -2.67 -0.52 3.07
N VAL A 70 -2.16 0.55 3.67
CA VAL A 70 -1.92 0.64 5.11
C VAL A 70 -2.59 1.89 5.64
N VAL A 71 -3.33 1.74 6.72
CA VAL A 71 -3.92 2.84 7.49
C VAL A 71 -3.40 2.75 8.92
N THR A 72 -2.80 3.82 9.37
CA THR A 72 -2.36 3.99 10.76
C THR A 72 -3.17 5.10 11.42
N ARG A 73 -2.93 5.39 12.69
CA ARG A 73 -3.54 6.56 13.34
C ARG A 73 -3.08 7.90 12.77
N ARG A 74 -1.99 7.91 11.98
CA ARG A 74 -1.35 9.13 11.48
C ARG A 74 -1.19 9.20 9.97
N SER A 75 -1.28 8.08 9.28
CA SER A 75 -1.03 8.04 7.84
C SER A 75 -1.91 7.04 7.10
N VAL A 76 -2.11 7.30 5.81
CA VAL A 76 -2.67 6.35 4.84
C VAL A 76 -1.66 6.18 3.73
N LEU A 77 -1.27 4.96 3.44
CA LEU A 77 -0.37 4.63 2.34
C LEU A 77 -1.04 3.66 1.38
N ILE A 78 -0.98 3.98 0.09
CA ILE A 78 -1.23 3.04 -1.01
C ILE A 78 0.10 2.84 -1.74
N HIS A 79 0.67 1.65 -1.59
CA HIS A 79 1.98 1.28 -2.11
C HIS A 79 1.85 0.30 -3.27
N LYS A 80 2.32 0.71 -4.43
CA LYS A 80 2.22 -0.02 -5.69
C LYS A 80 3.61 -0.31 -6.24
N ASN A 81 3.96 -1.59 -6.46
CA ASN A 81 5.19 -1.99 -7.17
C ASN A 81 6.42 -1.17 -6.76
N GLN A 82 6.73 -1.10 -5.46
CA GLN A 82 7.83 -0.29 -4.90
C GLN A 82 7.68 1.22 -5.13
N LYS A 83 6.53 1.69 -5.59
CA LYS A 83 6.21 3.11 -5.73
C LYS A 83 5.06 3.46 -4.82
N VAL A 84 5.17 4.62 -4.21
CA VAL A 84 4.04 5.21 -3.47
C VAL A 84 3.01 5.69 -4.48
N GLY A 85 1.80 5.14 -4.43
CA GLY A 85 0.67 5.63 -5.22
C GLY A 85 0.06 6.86 -4.59
N VAL A 86 -0.20 6.81 -3.29
CA VAL A 86 -0.60 7.96 -2.48
C VAL A 86 -0.12 7.76 -1.05
N GLU A 87 0.33 8.83 -0.43
CA GLU A 87 0.61 8.89 1.00
C GLU A 87 -0.07 10.14 1.58
N ILE A 88 -0.93 9.94 2.57
CA ILE A 88 -1.61 11.00 3.30
C ILE A 88 -1.03 11.01 4.71
N THR A 89 -0.46 12.14 5.09
CA THR A 89 0.13 12.38 6.41
C THR A 89 -0.40 13.69 6.97
N PRO A 90 -0.16 14.02 8.24
CA PRO A 90 -0.52 15.32 8.81
C PRO A 90 0.06 16.53 8.04
N ASP A 91 1.17 16.32 7.34
CA ASP A 91 1.84 17.37 6.56
C ASP A 91 1.36 17.46 5.10
N SER A 92 0.41 16.63 4.72
CA SER A 92 -0.15 16.64 3.37
C SER A 92 -0.90 17.93 3.09
N ARG A 93 -0.54 18.60 1.97
CA ARG A 93 -1.12 19.89 1.59
C ARG A 93 -2.24 19.79 0.54
N ARG A 94 -2.58 18.57 0.12
CA ARG A 94 -3.67 18.35 -0.84
C ARG A 94 -4.97 18.15 -0.09
N ASP A 95 -6.05 18.64 -0.65
CA ASP A 95 -7.39 18.35 -0.17
C ASP A 95 -7.76 16.93 -0.55
N TYR A 96 -8.03 16.11 0.45
CA TYR A 96 -8.45 14.72 0.30
C TYR A 96 -9.88 14.54 0.79
N GLU A 97 -10.61 13.68 0.11
CA GLU A 97 -11.93 13.22 0.51
C GLU A 97 -11.96 11.71 0.48
N VAL A 98 -12.71 11.09 1.38
CA VAL A 98 -12.96 9.65 1.36
C VAL A 98 -14.43 9.35 1.35
N HIS A 99 -14.84 8.45 0.47
CA HIS A 99 -16.19 7.98 0.31
C HIS A 99 -16.24 6.46 0.27
N ARG A 100 -17.36 5.90 0.72
CA ARG A 100 -17.68 4.49 0.57
C ARG A 100 -18.76 4.31 -0.50
N ASP A 101 -18.56 3.30 -1.35
CA ASP A 101 -19.51 2.90 -2.37
C ASP A 101 -19.69 1.37 -2.27
N GLY A 102 -20.68 0.94 -1.50
CA GLY A 102 -20.83 -0.45 -1.09
C GLY A 102 -19.64 -0.94 -0.27
N GLN A 103 -18.93 -1.95 -0.74
CA GLN A 103 -17.69 -2.47 -0.14
C GLN A 103 -16.42 -1.80 -0.69
N ARG A 104 -16.57 -0.81 -1.56
CA ARG A 104 -15.44 -0.10 -2.13
C ARG A 104 -15.15 1.19 -1.37
N VAL A 105 -13.91 1.35 -0.97
CA VAL A 105 -13.37 2.60 -0.42
C VAL A 105 -12.78 3.41 -1.57
N ARG A 106 -13.07 4.70 -1.59
CA ARG A 106 -12.61 5.62 -2.62
C ARG A 106 -12.00 6.86 -1.98
N ILE A 107 -10.75 7.14 -2.28
CA ILE A 107 -10.04 8.34 -1.86
C ILE A 107 -9.91 9.24 -3.08
N ARG A 108 -10.27 10.51 -2.94
CA ARG A 108 -10.14 11.53 -3.98
C ARG A 108 -9.22 12.63 -3.52
N ALA A 109 -8.36 13.13 -4.41
CA ALA A 109 -7.51 14.29 -4.16
C ALA A 109 -7.69 15.33 -5.25
N GLY A 110 -7.78 16.58 -4.84
CA GLY A 110 -7.95 17.73 -5.73
C GLY A 110 -9.34 17.86 -6.34
N SER A 111 -9.49 18.76 -7.28
CA SER A 111 -10.77 19.10 -7.91
C SER A 111 -10.66 19.25 -9.42
N GLY A 112 -11.79 19.21 -10.11
CA GLY A 112 -11.88 19.45 -11.53
C GLY A 112 -11.12 18.41 -12.38
N LYS A 113 -10.47 18.88 -13.46
CA LYS A 113 -9.77 18.01 -14.41
C LYS A 113 -8.49 17.39 -13.86
N SER A 114 -7.91 17.95 -12.80
CA SER A 114 -6.73 17.43 -12.13
C SER A 114 -7.02 16.51 -10.95
N ALA A 115 -8.30 16.22 -10.69
CA ALA A 115 -8.68 15.31 -9.62
C ALA A 115 -8.13 13.91 -9.87
N GLU A 116 -7.61 13.30 -8.81
CA GLU A 116 -7.19 11.91 -8.80
C GLU A 116 -8.09 11.13 -7.85
N THR A 117 -8.37 9.90 -8.21
CA THR A 117 -9.18 9.01 -7.39
C THR A 117 -8.50 7.65 -7.30
N TRP A 118 -8.34 7.17 -6.08
CA TRP A 118 -7.88 5.83 -5.76
C TRP A 118 -9.03 5.05 -5.16
N SER A 119 -9.24 3.82 -5.60
CA SER A 119 -10.30 2.97 -5.06
C SER A 119 -9.83 1.54 -4.89
N PHE A 120 -10.29 0.90 -3.84
CA PHE A 120 -10.01 -0.49 -3.50
C PHE A 120 -11.19 -1.09 -2.73
N THR A 121 -11.20 -2.40 -2.65
CA THR A 121 -12.18 -3.14 -1.84
C THR A 121 -11.40 -3.89 -0.78
N PRO A 122 -11.51 -3.53 0.51
CA PRO A 122 -10.92 -4.30 1.59
C PRO A 122 -11.62 -5.65 1.74
N ASP A 123 -10.93 -6.62 2.35
CA ASP A 123 -11.50 -7.95 2.60
C ASP A 123 -12.43 -7.96 3.83
N ASP A 124 -12.41 -6.89 4.63
CA ASP A 124 -13.18 -6.73 5.86
C ASP A 124 -14.10 -5.50 5.80
N ASP A 125 -14.42 -4.90 6.94
CA ASP A 125 -15.39 -3.80 7.07
C ASP A 125 -14.93 -2.51 6.38
N ALA A 126 -15.44 -2.26 5.17
CA ALA A 126 -15.17 -1.04 4.40
C ALA A 126 -15.62 0.25 5.12
N GLU A 127 -16.60 0.17 6.03
CA GLU A 127 -17.02 1.33 6.83
C GLU A 127 -15.94 1.71 7.83
N ALA A 128 -15.37 0.74 8.55
CA ALA A 128 -14.26 0.97 9.48
C ALA A 128 -13.07 1.61 8.77
N TRP A 129 -12.66 1.05 7.62
CA TRP A 129 -11.62 1.64 6.78
C TRP A 129 -11.92 3.10 6.40
N THR A 130 -13.15 3.36 5.98
CA THR A 130 -13.55 4.72 5.56
C THR A 130 -13.52 5.70 6.71
N GLN A 131 -13.95 5.28 7.90
CA GLN A 131 -13.93 6.12 9.10
C GLN A 131 -12.52 6.47 9.54
N ASP A 132 -11.62 5.49 9.57
CA ASP A 132 -10.23 5.69 9.98
C ASP A 132 -9.45 6.53 8.96
N ILE A 133 -9.61 6.28 7.67
CA ILE A 133 -9.04 7.14 6.61
C ILE A 133 -9.56 8.58 6.75
N ARG A 134 -10.85 8.76 7.01
CA ARG A 134 -11.43 10.10 7.23
C ARG A 134 -10.83 10.80 8.44
N ALA A 135 -10.54 10.05 9.51
CA ALA A 135 -9.88 10.60 10.68
C ALA A 135 -8.47 11.11 10.36
N VAL A 136 -7.68 10.34 9.61
CA VAL A 136 -6.34 10.78 9.15
C VAL A 136 -6.44 12.01 8.25
N ILE A 137 -7.38 12.05 7.31
CA ILE A 137 -7.59 13.20 6.42
C ILE A 137 -7.96 14.47 7.22
N ARG A 138 -8.81 14.34 8.24
CA ARG A 138 -9.15 15.48 9.11
C ARG A 138 -7.95 15.98 9.90
N ALA A 139 -7.12 15.09 10.40
CA ALA A 139 -5.90 15.45 11.11
C ALA A 139 -4.91 16.19 10.18
N SER A 140 -4.79 15.80 8.92
CA SER A 140 -3.96 16.49 7.92
C SER A 140 -4.48 17.90 7.59
N ALA A 141 -5.77 18.15 7.72
CA ALA A 141 -6.39 19.47 7.55
C ALA A 141 -6.31 20.36 8.82
N GLY A 142 -5.52 19.98 9.83
CA GLY A 142 -5.38 20.71 11.09
C GLY A 142 -6.43 20.36 12.15
N GLY A 143 -7.17 19.27 11.96
CA GLY A 143 -8.09 18.73 12.95
C GLY A 143 -7.38 17.95 14.08
N PRO A 144 -8.09 17.58 15.14
CA PRO A 144 -7.53 16.79 16.23
C PRO A 144 -7.11 15.41 15.72
N VAL A 145 -5.91 14.98 16.11
CA VAL A 145 -5.40 13.63 15.84
C VAL A 145 -6.23 12.63 16.64
N PRO A 146 -6.71 11.52 16.06
CA PRO A 146 -7.39 10.45 16.79
C PRO A 146 -6.50 9.91 17.92
N GLN A 147 -7.05 9.74 19.11
CA GLN A 147 -6.34 9.19 20.29
C GLN A 147 -6.30 7.66 20.24
#